data_5a89c7f37988ab3cf86b7fc44407a842
#
_entry.id   5a89c7f37988ab3cf86b7fc44407a842
#
_cell.length_a   1.000
_cell.length_b   1.000
_cell.length_c   1.000
_cell.angle_alpha   90.00
_cell.angle_beta   90.00
_cell.angle_gamma   90.00
#
_symmetry.space_group_name_H-M   'P 1'
#
loop_
_entity.id
_entity.type
_entity.pdbx_description
1 polymer ?
#
loop_
_entity_poly.entity_id
_entity_poly.type
_entity_poly.pdbx_seq_one_letter_code
_entity_poly.pdbx_strand_id
1 'polypeptide(L)'
;MQGKRVGVRLFKAFLLCLVVIAVAGAVGAGVFAKRIIDNAPEVTPESVKPQGYATSVYADDGTTQIQELVTSGSNRVYKTIDEIPKDLQHAFVAIEDERFYDHNGIDLQGIARAAVVGLTSGNFSEGASTLTQQLIKNNVFPEFVNEDTFYERLERKLQEQYLALQIEKQMSKDEILEAYLNTINLGQSTLGVQSASERYFGKDVSELTLSECAVIAGITQNPTLYDPVTNPEENAKRREKVLGNMLDQGYIDQAAYDEAMADDVYSRIQTVNTTMAADTSYSYFVDALIEQVMENLQTQLGYTETQAYNAVYSGGLSIYSTQNLAMQQICDEEMNNDANYPGLKEYGLDYALTVTRADGTVENYSSGHIKQYVQNTYGDDQGLLYSSEEEARAMIEEWKSTIAQEGDTYNEVVNITPQPQASVTIMDQANGQIKAMVGGRGAKNTSLSLNRAYTGSTRQPGSTFKILA
;
A
#
# COMPACT_ATOMS: atom_id res chain seq x y z
N MET A 1 6.73 -74.29 11.76
CA MET A 1 5.52 -73.45 11.95
C MET A 1 5.62 -72.39 13.08
N GLN A 2 6.46 -72.57 14.11
CA GLN A 2 6.61 -71.61 15.22
C GLN A 2 7.21 -70.26 14.82
N GLY A 3 8.20 -70.21 13.94
CA GLY A 3 8.86 -68.94 13.51
C GLY A 3 7.90 -67.95 12.79
N LYS A 4 6.96 -68.44 11.98
CA LYS A 4 5.96 -67.56 11.30
C LYS A 4 4.99 -66.93 12.29
N ARG A 5 4.63 -67.61 13.39
CA ARG A 5 3.75 -67.08 14.43
C ARG A 5 4.42 -66.01 15.30
N VAL A 6 5.71 -66.14 15.53
CA VAL A 6 6.52 -65.14 16.26
C VAL A 6 6.66 -63.89 15.44
N GLY A 7 6.99 -63.98 14.13
CA GLY A 7 7.09 -62.81 13.25
C GLY A 7 5.76 -62.01 13.15
N VAL A 8 4.64 -62.70 13.05
CA VAL A 8 3.31 -62.08 13.03
C VAL A 8 2.98 -61.36 14.38
N ARG A 9 3.41 -61.93 15.50
CA ARG A 9 3.19 -61.29 16.84
C ARG A 9 4.07 -60.03 16.98
N LEU A 10 5.33 -60.10 16.56
CA LEU A 10 6.23 -58.94 16.55
C LEU A 10 5.75 -57.83 15.62
N PHE A 11 5.26 -58.18 14.43
CA PHE A 11 4.68 -57.21 13.50
C PHE A 11 3.43 -56.55 14.10
N LYS A 12 2.51 -57.31 14.72
CA LYS A 12 1.34 -56.76 15.43
C LYS A 12 1.73 -55.84 16.59
N ALA A 13 2.75 -56.22 17.38
CA ALA A 13 3.26 -55.42 18.47
C ALA A 13 3.88 -54.10 17.95
N PHE A 14 4.63 -54.17 16.89
CA PHE A 14 5.20 -52.99 16.21
C PHE A 14 4.10 -52.05 15.69
N LEU A 15 3.08 -52.59 15.04
CA LEU A 15 1.96 -51.81 14.52
C LEU A 15 1.14 -51.20 15.69
N LEU A 16 0.99 -51.89 16.78
CA LEU A 16 0.34 -51.38 18.01
C LEU A 16 1.19 -50.21 18.60
N CYS A 17 2.50 -50.36 18.69
CA CYS A 17 3.39 -49.28 19.14
C CYS A 17 3.29 -48.04 18.25
N LEU A 18 3.24 -48.21 16.92
CA LEU A 18 3.04 -47.09 16.00
C LEU A 18 1.70 -46.38 16.22
N VAL A 19 0.64 -47.14 16.43
CA VAL A 19 -0.69 -46.56 16.74
C VAL A 19 -0.66 -45.82 18.08
N VAL A 20 -0.05 -46.39 19.13
CA VAL A 20 0.09 -45.70 20.41
C VAL A 20 0.90 -44.41 20.31
N ILE A 21 2.01 -44.42 19.58
CA ILE A 21 2.81 -43.21 19.32
C ILE A 21 2.00 -42.18 18.55
N ALA A 22 1.26 -42.58 17.52
CA ALA A 22 0.41 -41.69 16.73
C ALA A 22 -0.71 -41.08 17.61
N VAL A 23 -1.36 -41.87 18.45
CA VAL A 23 -2.39 -41.35 19.39
C VAL A 23 -1.79 -40.42 20.43
N ALA A 24 -0.65 -40.77 21.03
CA ALA A 24 0.04 -39.91 21.98
C ALA A 24 0.48 -38.59 21.34
N GLY A 25 0.99 -38.66 20.12
CA GLY A 25 1.33 -37.46 19.31
C GLY A 25 0.11 -36.58 19.00
N ALA A 26 -1.01 -37.19 18.61
CA ALA A 26 -2.27 -36.50 18.35
C ALA A 26 -2.83 -35.82 19.62
N VAL A 27 -2.79 -36.51 20.77
CA VAL A 27 -3.19 -35.92 22.04
C VAL A 27 -2.28 -34.76 22.45
N GLY A 28 -0.95 -34.93 22.30
CA GLY A 28 0.03 -33.86 22.57
C GLY A 28 -0.21 -32.64 21.70
N ALA A 29 -0.43 -32.86 20.40
CA ALA A 29 -0.74 -31.77 19.45
C ALA A 29 -2.08 -31.08 19.80
N GLY A 30 -3.09 -31.83 20.21
CA GLY A 30 -4.38 -31.28 20.64
C GLY A 30 -4.27 -30.42 21.92
N VAL A 31 -3.50 -30.86 22.90
CA VAL A 31 -3.24 -30.08 24.13
C VAL A 31 -2.44 -28.80 23.80
N PHE A 32 -1.48 -28.93 22.92
CA PHE A 32 -0.68 -27.79 22.43
C PHE A 32 -1.54 -26.77 21.69
N ALA A 33 -2.33 -27.22 20.72
CA ALA A 33 -3.25 -26.34 19.98
C ALA A 33 -4.28 -25.67 20.91
N LYS A 34 -4.82 -26.42 21.88
CA LYS A 34 -5.75 -25.88 22.89
C LYS A 34 -5.11 -24.73 23.68
N ARG A 35 -3.86 -24.91 24.14
CA ARG A 35 -3.14 -23.85 24.89
C ARG A 35 -2.96 -22.58 24.06
N ILE A 36 -2.65 -22.70 22.77
CA ILE A 36 -2.53 -21.58 21.84
C ILE A 36 -3.87 -20.86 21.67
N ILE A 37 -4.94 -21.63 21.49
CA ILE A 37 -6.30 -21.11 21.30
C ILE A 37 -6.79 -20.40 22.57
N ASP A 38 -6.50 -20.94 23.74
CA ASP A 38 -6.90 -20.34 25.02
C ASP A 38 -6.25 -18.96 25.26
N ASN A 39 -5.14 -18.65 24.55
CA ASN A 39 -4.45 -17.36 24.59
C ASN A 39 -4.81 -16.44 23.42
N ALA A 40 -5.68 -16.88 22.50
CA ALA A 40 -6.08 -16.04 21.37
C ALA A 40 -6.90 -14.84 21.85
N PRO A 41 -6.72 -13.64 21.24
CA PRO A 41 -7.53 -12.48 21.57
C PRO A 41 -9.00 -12.72 21.24
N GLU A 42 -9.90 -11.96 21.87
CA GLU A 42 -11.30 -11.97 21.49
C GLU A 42 -11.47 -11.24 20.15
N VAL A 43 -12.29 -11.81 19.26
CA VAL A 43 -12.62 -11.21 17.97
C VAL A 43 -14.12 -10.90 17.92
N THR A 44 -14.45 -9.67 17.53
CA THR A 44 -15.81 -9.19 17.30
C THR A 44 -15.92 -8.60 15.89
N PRO A 45 -17.12 -8.46 15.32
CA PRO A 45 -17.31 -7.78 14.06
C PRO A 45 -16.68 -6.37 14.03
N GLU A 46 -16.68 -5.67 15.15
CA GLU A 46 -16.09 -4.33 15.27
C GLU A 46 -14.56 -4.39 15.19
N SER A 47 -13.93 -5.44 15.75
CA SER A 47 -12.46 -5.56 15.74
C SER A 47 -11.88 -5.85 14.38
N VAL A 48 -12.68 -6.34 13.43
CA VAL A 48 -12.26 -6.63 12.05
C VAL A 48 -12.70 -5.55 11.07
N LYS A 49 -13.57 -4.62 11.48
CA LYS A 49 -13.90 -3.44 10.66
C LYS A 49 -12.80 -2.39 10.75
N PRO A 50 -12.64 -1.56 9.70
CA PRO A 50 -11.66 -0.47 9.73
C PRO A 50 -11.95 0.45 10.90
N GLN A 51 -11.09 0.47 11.89
CA GLN A 51 -11.16 1.42 13.00
C GLN A 51 -10.16 2.54 12.72
N GLY A 52 -10.65 3.76 12.47
CA GLY A 52 -9.82 4.93 12.22
C GLY A 52 -9.54 5.68 13.52
N TYR A 53 -8.48 5.35 14.24
CA TYR A 53 -7.95 6.24 15.27
C TYR A 53 -6.86 7.10 14.64
N ALA A 54 -7.03 8.42 14.75
CA ALA A 54 -6.00 9.35 14.30
C ALA A 54 -4.70 9.15 15.10
N THR A 55 -3.58 9.07 14.40
CA THR A 55 -2.27 9.05 15.04
C THR A 55 -1.80 10.46 15.30
N SER A 56 -1.36 10.74 16.53
CA SER A 56 -0.85 12.05 16.92
C SER A 56 0.68 12.07 16.90
N VAL A 57 1.26 13.08 16.27
CA VAL A 57 2.70 13.36 16.29
C VAL A 57 3.01 14.50 17.24
N TYR A 58 3.94 14.30 18.15
CA TYR A 58 4.36 15.28 19.16
C TYR A 58 5.78 15.79 18.91
N ALA A 59 6.03 17.06 19.29
CA ALA A 59 7.34 17.68 19.26
C ALA A 59 8.31 17.07 20.29
N ASP A 60 9.54 17.58 20.37
CA ASP A 60 10.59 17.13 21.31
C ASP A 60 10.27 17.43 22.79
N ASP A 61 9.29 18.29 23.06
CA ASP A 61 8.78 18.54 24.42
C ASP A 61 7.83 17.42 24.91
N GLY A 62 7.45 16.48 24.03
CA GLY A 62 6.57 15.35 24.33
C GLY A 62 5.11 15.71 24.61
N THR A 63 4.73 16.97 24.46
CA THR A 63 3.40 17.47 24.81
C THR A 63 2.72 18.26 23.70
N THR A 64 3.48 19.01 22.91
CA THR A 64 2.94 19.80 21.80
C THR A 64 2.67 18.91 20.60
N GLN A 65 1.39 18.75 20.24
CA GLN A 65 1.00 18.04 19.03
C GLN A 65 1.32 18.91 17.81
N ILE A 66 2.13 18.36 16.91
CA ILE A 66 2.57 19.05 15.68
C ILE A 66 1.77 18.62 14.46
N GLN A 67 1.27 17.39 14.48
CA GLN A 67 0.48 16.85 13.38
C GLN A 67 -0.47 15.76 13.89
N GLU A 68 -1.62 15.69 13.27
CA GLU A 68 -2.52 14.54 13.32
C GLU A 68 -2.41 13.82 11.99
N LEU A 69 -1.98 12.55 12.03
CA LEU A 69 -1.97 11.71 10.85
C LEU A 69 -3.34 11.08 10.74
N VAL A 70 -4.12 11.68 9.89
CA VAL A 70 -5.33 11.06 9.38
C VAL A 70 -4.95 10.45 8.04
N THR A 71 -5.51 9.33 7.68
CA THR A 71 -5.40 8.84 6.32
C THR A 71 -5.89 9.97 5.41
N SER A 72 -4.98 10.79 4.88
CA SER A 72 -5.31 11.71 3.79
C SER A 72 -5.49 10.85 2.56
N GLY A 73 -6.64 10.89 2.00
CA GLY A 73 -7.16 9.80 1.19
C GLY A 73 -7.93 8.81 2.07
N SER A 74 -8.09 9.02 3.40
CA SER A 74 -9.25 8.54 4.08
C SER A 74 -10.51 9.39 3.77
N ASN A 75 -10.67 9.82 2.57
CA ASN A 75 -11.88 9.50 1.89
C ASN A 75 -11.88 7.96 1.75
N ARG A 76 -11.75 7.24 2.89
CA ARG A 76 -12.34 5.93 3.00
C ARG A 76 -13.83 6.18 2.86
N VAL A 77 -14.26 6.37 1.64
CA VAL A 77 -15.66 6.26 1.32
C VAL A 77 -15.90 4.78 1.48
N TYR A 78 -16.33 4.41 2.70
CA TYR A 78 -16.74 3.05 2.99
C TYR A 78 -17.81 2.70 1.97
N LYS A 79 -17.60 1.66 1.21
CA LYS A 79 -18.56 1.15 0.23
C LYS A 79 -19.20 -0.10 0.79
N THR A 80 -20.51 -0.08 0.85
CA THR A 80 -21.27 -1.29 1.16
C THR A 80 -21.08 -2.32 0.04
N ILE A 81 -21.27 -3.59 0.36
CA ILE A 81 -21.07 -4.68 -0.63
C ILE A 81 -21.94 -4.48 -1.88
N ASP A 82 -23.11 -3.87 -1.74
CA ASP A 82 -24.02 -3.59 -2.85
C ASP A 82 -23.52 -2.46 -3.77
N GLU A 83 -22.66 -1.56 -3.27
CA GLU A 83 -22.04 -0.48 -4.06
C GLU A 83 -20.78 -0.94 -4.79
N ILE A 84 -20.22 -2.09 -4.41
CA ILE A 84 -19.03 -2.67 -5.04
C ILE A 84 -19.45 -3.59 -6.19
N PRO A 85 -18.94 -3.40 -7.42
CA PRO A 85 -19.29 -4.25 -8.55
C PRO A 85 -19.07 -5.74 -8.27
N LYS A 86 -20.00 -6.60 -8.73
CA LYS A 86 -19.86 -8.06 -8.57
C LYS A 86 -18.59 -8.58 -9.23
N ASP A 87 -18.16 -8.02 -10.34
CA ASP A 87 -16.91 -8.39 -11.02
C ASP A 87 -15.70 -8.16 -10.13
N LEU A 88 -15.67 -7.06 -9.37
CA LEU A 88 -14.59 -6.79 -8.42
C LEU A 88 -14.63 -7.76 -7.24
N GLN A 89 -15.81 -8.01 -6.66
CA GLN A 89 -15.99 -9.01 -5.61
C GLN A 89 -15.48 -10.38 -6.05
N HIS A 90 -15.90 -10.84 -7.24
CA HIS A 90 -15.50 -12.12 -7.81
C HIS A 90 -14.01 -12.17 -8.16
N ALA A 91 -13.42 -11.07 -8.64
CA ALA A 91 -11.99 -11.00 -8.95
C ALA A 91 -11.13 -11.26 -7.69
N PHE A 92 -11.49 -10.64 -6.56
CA PHE A 92 -10.80 -10.89 -5.29
C PHE A 92 -11.01 -12.32 -4.79
N VAL A 93 -12.24 -12.83 -4.81
CA VAL A 93 -12.53 -14.20 -4.43
C VAL A 93 -11.78 -15.18 -5.32
N ALA A 94 -11.80 -14.99 -6.63
CA ALA A 94 -11.16 -15.88 -7.60
C ALA A 94 -9.64 -15.98 -7.43
N ILE A 95 -8.97 -14.89 -7.05
CA ILE A 95 -7.52 -14.88 -6.94
C ILE A 95 -7.00 -15.24 -5.55
N GLU A 96 -7.74 -14.91 -4.49
CA GLU A 96 -7.31 -15.07 -3.11
C GLU A 96 -7.93 -16.28 -2.41
N ASP A 97 -9.20 -16.61 -2.71
CA ASP A 97 -9.96 -17.62 -1.95
C ASP A 97 -11.09 -18.25 -2.77
N GLU A 98 -10.73 -19.10 -3.71
CA GLU A 98 -11.62 -19.76 -4.70
C GLU A 98 -12.91 -20.34 -4.09
N ARG A 99 -12.84 -20.85 -2.88
CA ARG A 99 -13.95 -21.50 -2.16
C ARG A 99 -14.49 -20.69 -1.00
N PHE A 100 -14.31 -19.36 -1.06
CA PHE A 100 -14.71 -18.44 0.01
C PHE A 100 -16.14 -18.66 0.50
N TYR A 101 -17.09 -18.89 -0.41
CA TYR A 101 -18.49 -19.09 -0.09
C TYR A 101 -18.82 -20.51 0.44
N ASP A 102 -17.91 -21.48 0.28
CA ASP A 102 -18.14 -22.89 0.62
C ASP A 102 -17.62 -23.28 2.01
N HIS A 103 -16.58 -22.59 2.51
CA HIS A 103 -15.95 -22.91 3.79
C HIS A 103 -16.37 -21.93 4.90
N ASN A 104 -16.09 -22.30 6.15
CA ASN A 104 -16.40 -21.49 7.32
C ASN A 104 -15.11 -20.89 7.94
N GLY A 105 -14.37 -20.09 7.18
CA GLY A 105 -13.14 -19.41 7.63
C GLY A 105 -11.85 -20.20 7.42
N ILE A 106 -11.92 -21.52 7.21
CA ILE A 106 -10.77 -22.38 6.90
C ILE A 106 -11.08 -23.21 5.66
N ASP A 107 -10.23 -23.11 4.64
CA ASP A 107 -10.29 -23.95 3.45
C ASP A 107 -9.41 -25.20 3.62
N LEU A 108 -10.00 -26.29 4.13
CA LEU A 108 -9.28 -27.56 4.32
C LEU A 108 -8.81 -28.18 3.00
N GLN A 109 -9.54 -27.96 1.89
CA GLN A 109 -9.16 -28.49 0.58
C GLN A 109 -7.96 -27.71 0.02
N GLY A 110 -7.94 -26.37 0.17
CA GLY A 110 -6.83 -25.52 -0.18
C GLY A 110 -5.56 -25.87 0.61
N ILE A 111 -5.69 -26.08 1.92
CA ILE A 111 -4.57 -26.53 2.76
C ILE A 111 -4.02 -27.88 2.29
N ALA A 112 -4.91 -28.85 2.00
CA ALA A 112 -4.49 -30.15 1.50
C ALA A 112 -3.79 -30.05 0.12
N ARG A 113 -4.32 -29.24 -0.80
CA ARG A 113 -3.72 -28.97 -2.10
C ARG A 113 -2.34 -28.35 -1.95
N ALA A 114 -2.20 -27.28 -1.17
CA ALA A 114 -0.93 -26.59 -0.94
C ALA A 114 0.12 -27.52 -0.30
N ALA A 115 -0.30 -28.40 0.62
CA ALA A 115 0.59 -29.40 1.21
C ALA A 115 1.09 -30.42 0.17
N VAL A 116 0.21 -30.91 -0.71
CA VAL A 116 0.58 -31.87 -1.78
C VAL A 116 1.53 -31.18 -2.78
N VAL A 117 1.23 -29.98 -3.24
CA VAL A 117 2.09 -29.24 -4.16
C VAL A 117 3.43 -28.92 -3.51
N GLY A 118 3.46 -28.46 -2.26
CA GLY A 118 4.68 -28.20 -1.52
C GLY A 118 5.57 -29.44 -1.38
N LEU A 119 4.99 -30.60 -1.10
CA LEU A 119 5.72 -31.87 -0.98
C LEU A 119 6.23 -32.40 -2.32
N THR A 120 5.49 -32.17 -3.41
CA THR A 120 5.86 -32.70 -4.74
C THR A 120 6.81 -31.79 -5.50
N SER A 121 6.67 -30.46 -5.35
CA SER A 121 7.51 -29.46 -6.03
C SER A 121 8.70 -28.99 -5.21
N GLY A 122 8.72 -29.26 -3.90
CA GLY A 122 9.68 -28.67 -2.95
C GLY A 122 9.46 -27.17 -2.70
N ASN A 123 8.39 -26.58 -3.25
CA ASN A 123 8.07 -25.17 -3.13
C ASN A 123 6.72 -24.99 -2.38
N PHE A 124 6.79 -24.44 -1.18
CA PHE A 124 5.63 -24.14 -0.32
C PHE A 124 5.11 -22.70 -0.52
N SER A 125 5.19 -22.16 -1.74
CA SER A 125 4.76 -20.80 -2.06
C SER A 125 3.25 -20.65 -2.36
N GLU A 126 2.50 -21.75 -2.47
CA GLU A 126 1.05 -21.66 -2.63
C GLU A 126 0.38 -21.16 -1.34
N GLY A 127 -0.37 -20.06 -1.46
CA GLY A 127 -1.19 -19.52 -0.39
C GLY A 127 -2.39 -20.42 -0.12
N ALA A 128 -2.63 -20.75 1.15
CA ALA A 128 -3.82 -21.47 1.61
C ALA A 128 -4.58 -20.65 2.67
N SER A 129 -4.29 -19.34 2.78
CA SER A 129 -4.97 -18.45 3.71
C SER A 129 -6.25 -17.93 3.07
N THR A 130 -7.36 -18.03 3.79
CA THR A 130 -8.65 -17.50 3.33
C THR A 130 -8.75 -15.98 3.46
N LEU A 131 -9.69 -15.35 2.78
CA LEU A 131 -10.02 -13.94 2.93
C LEU A 131 -10.32 -13.58 4.39
N THR A 132 -11.04 -14.44 5.11
CA THR A 132 -11.33 -14.26 6.53
C THR A 132 -10.07 -14.26 7.38
N GLN A 133 -9.11 -15.17 7.11
CA GLN A 133 -7.83 -15.20 7.82
C GLN A 133 -6.98 -13.95 7.51
N GLN A 134 -6.99 -13.47 6.26
CA GLN A 134 -6.30 -12.25 5.88
C GLN A 134 -6.91 -11.02 6.55
N LEU A 135 -8.25 -10.93 6.61
CA LEU A 135 -8.96 -9.85 7.31
C LEU A 135 -8.55 -9.80 8.80
N ILE A 136 -8.55 -10.96 9.48
CA ILE A 136 -8.13 -11.08 10.87
C ILE A 136 -6.66 -10.69 11.03
N LYS A 137 -5.78 -11.25 10.20
CA LYS A 137 -4.36 -10.93 10.23
C LYS A 137 -4.12 -9.42 10.15
N ASN A 138 -4.80 -8.73 9.25
CA ASN A 138 -4.56 -7.31 8.99
C ASN A 138 -5.15 -6.38 10.06
N ASN A 139 -6.23 -6.78 10.75
CA ASN A 139 -6.96 -5.90 11.67
C ASN A 139 -6.86 -6.30 13.15
N VAL A 140 -6.69 -7.59 13.46
CA VAL A 140 -6.68 -8.08 14.85
C VAL A 140 -5.27 -8.28 15.37
N PHE A 141 -4.33 -8.51 14.49
CA PHE A 141 -2.94 -8.83 14.84
C PHE A 141 -1.93 -7.82 14.27
N PRO A 142 -2.01 -6.54 14.61
CA PRO A 142 -1.05 -5.55 14.14
C PRO A 142 0.39 -5.80 14.68
N GLU A 143 0.55 -6.58 15.74
CA GLU A 143 1.81 -6.80 16.45
C GLU A 143 2.57 -8.09 16.07
N PHE A 144 2.18 -8.79 15.01
CA PHE A 144 2.77 -10.06 14.62
C PHE A 144 4.13 -10.03 13.96
N VAL A 145 5.01 -9.50 14.59
CA VAL A 145 6.04 -8.95 13.89
C VAL A 145 7.43 -9.37 14.28
N ASN A 146 7.62 -9.83 15.46
CA ASN A 146 8.85 -10.41 15.92
C ASN A 146 8.78 -11.95 15.89
N GLU A 147 8.27 -12.52 14.79
CA GLU A 147 8.26 -13.96 14.62
C GLU A 147 9.61 -14.45 14.10
N ASP A 148 10.63 -14.42 14.97
CA ASP A 148 11.92 -15.00 14.64
C ASP A 148 11.89 -16.53 14.64
N THR A 149 10.92 -17.14 15.32
CA THR A 149 10.85 -18.57 15.50
C THR A 149 9.73 -19.26 14.69
N PHE A 150 9.96 -20.52 14.31
CA PHE A 150 8.92 -21.35 13.72
C PHE A 150 7.70 -21.52 14.65
N TYR A 151 7.94 -21.51 15.98
CA TYR A 151 6.90 -21.65 16.98
C TYR A 151 5.91 -20.48 16.94
N GLU A 152 6.40 -19.26 16.93
CA GLU A 152 5.57 -18.04 16.90
C GLU A 152 4.72 -17.99 15.63
N ARG A 153 5.31 -18.31 14.47
CA ARG A 153 4.56 -18.40 13.20
C ARG A 153 3.46 -19.45 13.24
N LEU A 154 3.73 -20.59 13.86
CA LEU A 154 2.74 -21.66 14.03
C LEU A 154 1.62 -21.24 15.01
N GLU A 155 2.01 -20.61 16.12
CA GLU A 155 1.06 -20.10 17.13
C GLU A 155 0.09 -19.11 16.50
N ARG A 156 0.59 -18.10 15.84
CA ARG A 156 -0.23 -17.15 15.10
C ARG A 156 -1.16 -17.86 14.11
N LYS A 157 -0.61 -18.70 13.26
CA LYS A 157 -1.41 -19.34 12.21
C LYS A 157 -2.55 -20.16 12.77
N LEU A 158 -2.36 -20.81 13.93
CA LEU A 158 -3.42 -21.51 14.63
C LEU A 158 -4.46 -20.55 15.23
N GLN A 159 -4.01 -19.40 15.76
CA GLN A 159 -4.92 -18.37 16.26
C GLN A 159 -5.73 -17.73 15.13
N GLU A 160 -5.10 -17.35 14.00
CA GLU A 160 -5.81 -16.86 12.81
C GLU A 160 -6.92 -17.82 12.37
N GLN A 161 -6.62 -19.13 12.28
CA GLN A 161 -7.60 -20.14 11.89
C GLN A 161 -8.75 -20.24 12.92
N TYR A 162 -8.42 -20.25 14.20
CA TYR A 162 -9.43 -20.31 15.25
C TYR A 162 -10.35 -19.07 15.22
N LEU A 163 -9.76 -17.87 15.13
CA LEU A 163 -10.51 -16.62 15.08
C LEU A 163 -11.34 -16.50 13.79
N ALA A 164 -10.84 -17.02 12.66
CA ALA A 164 -11.62 -17.10 11.42
C ALA A 164 -12.91 -17.91 11.63
N LEU A 165 -12.83 -19.05 12.33
CA LEU A 165 -14.01 -19.82 12.70
C LEU A 165 -14.97 -19.10 13.66
N GLN A 166 -14.46 -18.18 14.49
CA GLN A 166 -15.30 -17.42 15.41
C GLN A 166 -15.99 -16.25 14.70
N ILE A 167 -15.27 -15.53 13.84
CA ILE A 167 -15.84 -14.37 13.14
C ILE A 167 -16.89 -14.80 12.11
N GLU A 168 -16.70 -15.93 11.44
CA GLU A 168 -17.67 -16.49 10.50
C GLU A 168 -18.98 -16.98 11.13
N LYS A 169 -19.03 -17.11 12.46
CA LYS A 169 -20.28 -17.35 13.20
C LYS A 169 -21.03 -16.05 13.50
N GLN A 170 -20.37 -14.91 13.43
CA GLN A 170 -20.87 -13.60 13.83
C GLN A 170 -21.16 -12.69 12.62
N MET A 171 -20.50 -12.95 11.49
CA MET A 171 -20.61 -12.18 10.26
C MET A 171 -20.96 -13.09 9.09
N SER A 172 -21.76 -12.59 8.18
CA SER A 172 -22.02 -13.23 6.88
C SER A 172 -20.80 -13.12 5.95
N LYS A 173 -20.77 -13.93 4.90
CA LYS A 173 -19.74 -13.86 3.85
C LYS A 173 -19.66 -12.48 3.20
N ASP A 174 -20.81 -11.87 2.95
CA ASP A 174 -20.88 -10.52 2.36
C ASP A 174 -20.30 -9.48 3.31
N GLU A 175 -20.59 -9.53 4.62
CA GLU A 175 -20.01 -8.62 5.61
C GLU A 175 -18.50 -8.80 5.77
N ILE A 176 -17.99 -10.03 5.68
CA ILE A 176 -16.54 -10.32 5.72
C ILE A 176 -15.85 -9.78 4.47
N LEU A 177 -16.44 -10.03 3.29
CA LEU A 177 -15.91 -9.53 2.03
C LEU A 177 -15.94 -8.00 1.98
N GLU A 178 -17.03 -7.39 2.43
CA GLU A 178 -17.17 -5.92 2.58
C GLU A 178 -16.05 -5.34 3.44
N ALA A 179 -15.85 -5.92 4.63
CA ALA A 179 -14.78 -5.47 5.53
C ALA A 179 -13.39 -5.62 4.90
N TYR A 180 -13.15 -6.73 4.20
CA TYR A 180 -11.89 -7.00 3.51
C TYR A 180 -11.63 -5.98 2.40
N LEU A 181 -12.62 -5.76 1.50
CA LEU A 181 -12.51 -4.86 0.37
C LEU A 181 -12.33 -3.38 0.77
N ASN A 182 -12.80 -3.01 1.96
CA ASN A 182 -12.62 -1.66 2.51
C ASN A 182 -11.32 -1.48 3.29
N THR A 183 -10.53 -2.53 3.55
CA THR A 183 -9.32 -2.46 4.38
C THR A 183 -8.04 -2.86 3.68
N ILE A 184 -8.13 -3.62 2.58
CA ILE A 184 -6.95 -4.15 1.91
C ILE A 184 -6.04 -3.05 1.35
N ASN A 185 -4.72 -3.20 1.52
CA ASN A 185 -3.73 -2.33 0.88
C ASN A 185 -3.60 -2.69 -0.59
N LEU A 186 -3.77 -1.70 -1.44
CA LEU A 186 -3.73 -1.82 -2.90
C LEU A 186 -2.62 -0.95 -3.53
N GLY A 187 -1.55 -0.68 -2.79
CA GLY A 187 -0.41 0.10 -3.27
C GLY A 187 -0.68 1.61 -3.30
N GLN A 188 0.33 2.41 -3.64
CA GLN A 188 0.23 3.87 -3.80
C GLN A 188 -0.47 4.59 -2.63
N SER A 189 -0.29 4.07 -1.41
CA SER A 189 -0.95 4.56 -0.19
C SER A 189 -2.48 4.44 -0.21
N THR A 190 -3.05 3.52 -0.99
CA THR A 190 -4.50 3.30 -1.03
C THR A 190 -4.92 2.15 -0.13
N LEU A 191 -5.92 2.40 0.72
CA LEU A 191 -6.60 1.38 1.51
C LEU A 191 -8.06 1.25 1.04
N GLY A 192 -8.42 0.03 0.66
CA GLY A 192 -9.75 -0.29 0.16
C GLY A 192 -9.95 0.04 -1.32
N VAL A 193 -10.98 -0.59 -1.87
CA VAL A 193 -11.21 -0.61 -3.33
C VAL A 193 -11.69 0.73 -3.90
N GLN A 194 -12.39 1.55 -3.12
CA GLN A 194 -12.80 2.89 -3.57
C GLN A 194 -11.59 3.78 -3.79
N SER A 195 -10.69 3.85 -2.78
CA SER A 195 -9.46 4.63 -2.90
C SER A 195 -8.58 4.15 -4.05
N ALA A 196 -8.53 2.83 -4.29
CA ALA A 196 -7.79 2.27 -5.42
C ALA A 196 -8.43 2.64 -6.77
N SER A 197 -9.77 2.60 -6.87
CA SER A 197 -10.50 3.03 -8.07
C SER A 197 -10.22 4.49 -8.41
N GLU A 198 -10.32 5.37 -7.42
CA GLU A 198 -10.00 6.80 -7.58
C GLU A 198 -8.54 7.03 -7.94
N ARG A 199 -7.62 6.32 -7.26
CA ARG A 199 -6.18 6.46 -7.49
C ARG A 199 -5.74 6.03 -8.89
N TYR A 200 -6.23 4.88 -9.34
CA TYR A 200 -5.74 4.29 -10.59
C TYR A 200 -6.57 4.69 -11.81
N PHE A 201 -7.86 4.93 -11.64
CA PHE A 201 -8.79 5.16 -12.74
C PHE A 201 -9.59 6.48 -12.61
N GLY A 202 -9.47 7.21 -11.50
CA GLY A 202 -10.11 8.52 -11.31
C GLY A 202 -11.64 8.48 -11.25
N LYS A 203 -12.23 7.35 -10.85
CA LYS A 203 -13.68 7.16 -10.85
C LYS A 203 -14.18 6.37 -9.65
N ASP A 204 -15.48 6.42 -9.42
CA ASP A 204 -16.13 5.63 -8.37
C ASP A 204 -15.97 4.13 -8.63
N VAL A 205 -15.84 3.35 -7.57
CA VAL A 205 -15.66 1.90 -7.68
C VAL A 205 -16.79 1.21 -8.45
N SER A 206 -18.02 1.74 -8.37
CA SER A 206 -19.18 1.21 -9.08
C SER A 206 -19.09 1.33 -10.61
N GLU A 207 -18.17 2.15 -11.12
CA GLU A 207 -17.98 2.41 -12.54
C GLU A 207 -16.84 1.58 -13.16
N LEU A 208 -16.19 0.71 -12.36
CA LEU A 208 -15.09 -0.11 -12.85
C LEU A 208 -15.55 -1.16 -13.87
N THR A 209 -14.80 -1.29 -14.96
CA THR A 209 -14.95 -2.38 -15.91
C THR A 209 -14.34 -3.68 -15.37
N LEU A 210 -14.69 -4.84 -15.96
CA LEU A 210 -14.11 -6.13 -15.60
C LEU A 210 -12.58 -6.12 -15.66
N SER A 211 -12.01 -5.51 -16.71
CA SER A 211 -10.57 -5.39 -16.89
C SER A 211 -9.91 -4.60 -15.76
N GLU A 212 -10.51 -3.48 -15.36
CA GLU A 212 -10.04 -2.64 -14.26
C GLU A 212 -10.18 -3.33 -12.89
N CYS A 213 -11.27 -4.06 -12.68
CA CYS A 213 -11.47 -4.91 -11.51
C CYS A 213 -10.33 -5.93 -11.36
N ALA A 214 -9.93 -6.57 -12.48
CA ALA A 214 -8.85 -7.54 -12.49
C ALA A 214 -7.47 -6.91 -12.24
N VAL A 215 -7.22 -5.67 -12.71
CA VAL A 215 -6.01 -4.90 -12.39
C VAL A 215 -5.92 -4.67 -10.88
N ILE A 216 -6.99 -4.15 -10.27
CA ILE A 216 -7.02 -3.84 -8.83
C ILE A 216 -6.85 -5.11 -7.99
N ALA A 217 -7.60 -6.19 -8.30
CA ALA A 217 -7.49 -7.46 -7.60
C ALA A 217 -6.08 -8.07 -7.73
N GLY A 218 -5.39 -7.82 -8.84
CA GLY A 218 -4.03 -8.28 -9.07
C GLY A 218 -2.98 -7.72 -8.11
N ILE A 219 -3.25 -6.59 -7.45
CA ILE A 219 -2.28 -5.91 -6.58
C ILE A 219 -2.06 -6.65 -5.25
N THR A 220 -3.07 -7.35 -4.75
CA THR A 220 -3.21 -7.85 -3.37
C THR A 220 -2.01 -8.58 -2.78
N GLN A 221 -1.39 -9.50 -3.52
CA GLN A 221 -0.36 -10.39 -3.00
C GLN A 221 0.93 -9.65 -2.63
N ASN A 222 1.29 -8.65 -3.43
CA ASN A 222 2.47 -7.82 -3.21
C ASN A 222 2.25 -6.45 -3.86
N PRO A 223 1.74 -5.47 -3.10
CA PRO A 223 1.38 -4.15 -3.62
C PRO A 223 2.52 -3.40 -4.31
N THR A 224 3.76 -3.60 -3.88
CA THR A 224 4.93 -2.99 -4.51
C THR A 224 5.29 -3.66 -5.83
N LEU A 225 5.27 -5.01 -5.88
CA LEU A 225 5.63 -5.76 -7.08
C LEU A 225 4.57 -5.64 -8.18
N TYR A 226 3.30 -5.64 -7.79
CA TYR A 226 2.16 -5.61 -8.71
C TYR A 226 1.51 -4.22 -8.81
N ASP A 227 2.25 -3.17 -8.49
CA ASP A 227 1.81 -1.79 -8.68
C ASP A 227 1.61 -1.48 -10.18
N PRO A 228 0.39 -1.16 -10.63
CA PRO A 228 0.12 -0.96 -12.05
C PRO A 228 0.74 0.33 -12.63
N VAL A 229 1.17 1.27 -11.76
CA VAL A 229 1.84 2.52 -12.18
C VAL A 229 3.34 2.28 -12.40
N THR A 230 4.00 1.63 -11.43
CA THR A 230 5.45 1.44 -11.45
C THR A 230 5.89 0.14 -12.11
N ASN A 231 5.05 -0.90 -12.07
CA ASN A 231 5.33 -2.24 -12.61
C ASN A 231 4.16 -2.80 -13.45
N PRO A 232 3.73 -2.08 -14.51
CA PRO A 232 2.54 -2.46 -15.29
C PRO A 232 2.66 -3.86 -15.92
N GLU A 233 3.86 -4.30 -16.31
CA GLU A 233 4.07 -5.62 -16.91
C GLU A 233 3.84 -6.76 -15.91
N GLU A 234 4.26 -6.60 -14.66
CA GLU A 234 4.04 -7.61 -13.63
C GLU A 234 2.58 -7.63 -13.18
N ASN A 235 1.95 -6.47 -13.10
CA ASN A 235 0.49 -6.40 -12.87
C ASN A 235 -0.29 -7.03 -14.03
N ALA A 236 0.11 -6.83 -15.29
CA ALA A 236 -0.56 -7.44 -16.45
C ALA A 236 -0.55 -8.98 -16.39
N LYS A 237 0.57 -9.59 -16.01
CA LYS A 237 0.65 -11.04 -15.79
C LYS A 237 -0.30 -11.49 -14.66
N ARG A 238 -0.40 -10.68 -13.62
CA ARG A 238 -1.28 -10.98 -12.50
C ARG A 238 -2.75 -10.80 -12.86
N ARG A 239 -3.10 -9.75 -13.63
CA ARG A 239 -4.43 -9.52 -14.21
C ARG A 239 -4.89 -10.69 -15.06
N GLU A 240 -4.04 -11.19 -15.98
CA GLU A 240 -4.32 -12.39 -16.77
C GLU A 240 -4.68 -13.59 -15.89
N LYS A 241 -3.93 -13.78 -14.79
CA LYS A 241 -4.21 -14.85 -13.83
C LYS A 241 -5.55 -14.65 -13.13
N VAL A 242 -5.91 -13.41 -12.74
CA VAL A 242 -7.21 -13.08 -12.14
C VAL A 242 -8.34 -13.44 -13.09
N LEU A 243 -8.29 -12.94 -14.33
CA LEU A 243 -9.29 -13.22 -15.36
C LEU A 243 -9.41 -14.71 -15.68
N GLY A 244 -8.27 -15.41 -15.78
CA GLY A 244 -8.25 -16.86 -15.99
C GLY A 244 -8.93 -17.62 -14.84
N ASN A 245 -8.65 -17.26 -13.59
CA ASN A 245 -9.31 -17.85 -12.44
C ASN A 245 -10.81 -17.57 -12.42
N MET A 246 -11.24 -16.34 -12.80
CA MET A 246 -12.67 -15.99 -12.91
C MET A 246 -13.39 -16.82 -13.97
N LEU A 247 -12.72 -17.07 -15.10
CA LEU A 247 -13.25 -17.94 -16.15
C LEU A 247 -13.35 -19.41 -15.70
N ASP A 248 -12.28 -19.95 -15.12
CA ASP A 248 -12.21 -21.34 -14.65
C ASP A 248 -13.25 -21.62 -13.54
N GLN A 249 -13.54 -20.62 -12.72
CA GLN A 249 -14.52 -20.70 -11.62
C GLN A 249 -15.94 -20.34 -12.07
N GLY A 250 -16.13 -19.94 -13.34
CA GLY A 250 -17.43 -19.67 -13.93
C GLY A 250 -18.07 -18.34 -13.52
N TYR A 251 -17.28 -17.38 -13.02
CA TYR A 251 -17.73 -16.01 -12.74
C TYR A 251 -17.91 -15.20 -14.03
N ILE A 252 -17.13 -15.48 -15.06
CA ILE A 252 -17.24 -14.87 -16.38
C ILE A 252 -17.26 -15.97 -17.46
N ASP A 253 -17.78 -15.65 -18.62
CA ASP A 253 -17.70 -16.52 -19.79
C ASP A 253 -16.48 -16.20 -20.68
N GLN A 254 -16.25 -17.04 -21.70
CA GLN A 254 -15.12 -16.87 -22.60
C GLN A 254 -15.16 -15.53 -23.36
N ALA A 255 -16.34 -15.03 -23.69
CA ALA A 255 -16.48 -13.78 -24.43
C ALA A 255 -16.06 -12.58 -23.58
N ALA A 256 -16.48 -12.55 -22.30
CA ALA A 256 -16.09 -11.52 -21.33
C ALA A 256 -14.57 -11.58 -21.02
N TYR A 257 -14.02 -12.80 -20.94
CA TYR A 257 -12.56 -12.99 -20.78
C TYR A 257 -11.80 -12.42 -21.97
N ASP A 258 -12.20 -12.78 -23.20
CA ASP A 258 -11.52 -12.33 -24.43
C ASP A 258 -11.60 -10.80 -24.58
N GLU A 259 -12.77 -10.21 -24.29
CA GLU A 259 -12.97 -8.76 -24.28
C GLU A 259 -12.07 -8.07 -23.26
N ALA A 260 -12.08 -8.55 -22.01
CA ALA A 260 -11.23 -7.99 -20.94
C ALA A 260 -9.74 -8.13 -21.27
N MET A 261 -9.30 -9.24 -21.88
CA MET A 261 -7.91 -9.44 -22.29
C MET A 261 -7.48 -8.55 -23.45
N ALA A 262 -8.39 -8.22 -24.35
CA ALA A 262 -8.14 -7.32 -25.48
C ALA A 262 -8.14 -5.83 -25.07
N ASP A 263 -8.65 -5.50 -23.90
CA ASP A 263 -8.75 -4.13 -23.40
C ASP A 263 -7.38 -3.57 -23.03
N ASP A 264 -7.03 -2.39 -23.57
CA ASP A 264 -5.82 -1.63 -23.26
C ASP A 264 -5.97 -0.84 -21.94
N VAL A 265 -6.25 -1.56 -20.85
CA VAL A 265 -6.55 -0.97 -19.55
C VAL A 265 -5.40 -0.14 -18.98
N TYR A 266 -4.15 -0.48 -19.32
CA TYR A 266 -2.97 0.22 -18.77
C TYR A 266 -2.79 1.63 -19.33
N SER A 267 -3.33 1.92 -20.51
CA SER A 267 -3.37 3.29 -21.05
C SER A 267 -4.25 4.24 -20.23
N ARG A 268 -5.21 3.71 -19.48
CA ARG A 268 -6.13 4.50 -18.63
C ARG A 268 -5.61 4.70 -17.20
N ILE A 269 -4.51 4.08 -16.82
CA ILE A 269 -3.95 4.24 -15.46
C ILE A 269 -3.42 5.64 -15.28
N GLN A 270 -3.91 6.34 -14.26
CA GLN A 270 -3.49 7.69 -13.94
C GLN A 270 -2.07 7.69 -13.35
N THR A 271 -1.16 8.43 -13.96
CA THR A 271 0.19 8.64 -13.43
C THR A 271 0.23 9.70 -12.35
N VAL A 272 -0.73 10.63 -12.37
CA VAL A 272 -0.88 11.68 -11.36
C VAL A 272 -1.65 11.16 -10.17
N ASN A 273 -1.09 11.31 -8.98
CA ASN A 273 -1.80 10.98 -7.74
C ASN A 273 -2.53 12.23 -7.22
N THR A 274 -3.81 12.34 -7.56
CA THR A 274 -4.65 13.47 -7.13
C THR A 274 -5.36 13.23 -5.81
N THR A 275 -5.49 11.97 -5.38
CA THR A 275 -6.10 11.64 -4.10
C THR A 275 -5.28 12.15 -2.90
N MET A 276 -3.99 12.47 -3.11
CA MET A 276 -3.12 13.06 -2.09
C MET A 276 -3.09 14.59 -2.11
N ALA A 277 -3.81 15.26 -3.01
CA ALA A 277 -3.55 16.67 -3.30
C ALA A 277 -4.35 17.69 -2.47
N ALA A 278 -5.39 17.32 -1.73
CA ALA A 278 -6.33 18.37 -1.38
C ALA A 278 -6.15 19.06 -0.01
N ASP A 279 -5.86 18.42 1.11
CA ASP A 279 -5.99 19.16 2.39
C ASP A 279 -5.00 18.84 3.52
N THR A 280 -4.03 17.96 3.35
CA THR A 280 -3.06 17.65 4.41
C THR A 280 -1.65 17.51 3.87
N SER A 281 -1.04 18.62 3.45
CA SER A 281 0.40 18.63 3.18
C SER A 281 1.15 18.58 4.51
N TYR A 282 1.75 17.43 4.82
CA TYR A 282 2.66 17.30 5.96
C TYR A 282 3.98 18.06 5.70
N SER A 283 4.61 18.53 6.76
CA SER A 283 5.95 19.14 6.64
C SER A 283 6.98 18.11 6.16
N TYR A 284 8.10 18.57 5.61
CA TYR A 284 9.21 17.70 5.22
C TYR A 284 9.72 16.83 6.37
N PHE A 285 9.70 17.38 7.59
CA PHE A 285 10.08 16.65 8.79
C PHE A 285 9.09 15.51 9.07
N VAL A 286 7.80 15.79 9.01
CA VAL A 286 6.74 14.80 9.27
C VAL A 286 6.73 13.71 8.21
N ASP A 287 6.92 14.04 6.92
CA ASP A 287 7.04 13.02 5.86
C ASP A 287 8.20 12.07 6.13
N ALA A 288 9.39 12.61 6.45
CA ALA A 288 10.56 11.79 6.79
C ALA A 288 10.35 10.93 8.04
N LEU A 289 9.65 11.49 9.03
CA LEU A 289 9.30 10.78 10.27
C LEU A 289 8.36 9.60 9.98
N ILE A 290 7.35 9.80 9.13
CA ILE A 290 6.41 8.73 8.73
C ILE A 290 7.17 7.59 8.05
N GLU A 291 8.04 7.89 7.09
CA GLU A 291 8.85 6.87 6.41
C GLU A 291 9.71 6.09 7.40
N GLN A 292 10.37 6.78 8.33
CA GLN A 292 11.20 6.14 9.36
C GLN A 292 10.37 5.27 10.31
N VAL A 293 9.19 5.73 10.74
CA VAL A 293 8.30 4.94 11.60
C VAL A 293 7.82 3.69 10.86
N MET A 294 7.41 3.82 9.60
CA MET A 294 7.02 2.67 8.77
C MET A 294 8.16 1.67 8.60
N GLU A 295 9.39 2.16 8.32
CA GLU A 295 10.57 1.31 8.21
C GLU A 295 10.88 0.60 9.54
N ASN A 296 10.81 1.31 10.66
CA ASN A 296 11.03 0.74 11.99
C ASN A 296 9.97 -0.31 12.35
N LEU A 297 8.69 -0.05 12.05
CA LEU A 297 7.63 -1.02 12.21
C LEU A 297 7.89 -2.29 11.37
N GLN A 298 8.42 -2.17 10.17
CA GLN A 298 8.76 -3.30 9.31
C GLN A 298 10.03 -4.02 9.76
N THR A 299 11.10 -3.31 10.06
CA THR A 299 12.43 -3.90 10.30
C THR A 299 12.65 -4.35 11.75
N GLN A 300 12.13 -3.63 12.73
CA GLN A 300 12.32 -3.92 14.15
C GLN A 300 11.17 -4.71 14.75
N LEU A 301 9.98 -4.43 14.27
CA LEU A 301 8.78 -5.10 14.70
C LEU A 301 8.24 -6.09 13.64
N GLY A 302 8.86 -6.26 12.39
CA GLY A 302 8.56 -7.16 11.28
C GLY A 302 7.15 -6.97 10.69
N TYR A 303 6.46 -5.83 10.84
CA TYR A 303 5.16 -5.49 10.23
C TYR A 303 5.26 -5.67 8.72
N THR A 304 4.24 -6.22 8.12
CA THR A 304 4.10 -6.06 6.69
C THR A 304 3.90 -4.56 6.37
N GLU A 305 4.17 -4.17 5.15
CA GLU A 305 3.93 -2.80 4.69
C GLU A 305 2.49 -2.33 5.01
N THR A 306 1.48 -3.20 4.76
CA THR A 306 0.07 -2.94 5.09
C THR A 306 -0.16 -2.72 6.58
N GLN A 307 0.46 -3.53 7.42
CA GLN A 307 0.32 -3.41 8.88
C GLN A 307 0.99 -2.13 9.39
N ALA A 308 2.18 -1.79 8.88
CA ALA A 308 2.87 -0.56 9.21
C ALA A 308 2.03 0.67 8.79
N TYR A 309 1.48 0.65 7.59
CA TYR A 309 0.60 1.69 7.09
C TYR A 309 -0.66 1.86 7.97
N ASN A 310 -1.35 0.76 8.25
CA ASN A 310 -2.54 0.79 9.10
C ASN A 310 -2.22 1.27 10.52
N ALA A 311 -1.09 0.86 11.10
CA ALA A 311 -0.67 1.32 12.41
C ALA A 311 -0.41 2.83 12.43
N VAL A 312 0.29 3.35 11.40
CA VAL A 312 0.62 4.78 11.32
C VAL A 312 -0.59 5.65 11.05
N TYR A 313 -1.49 5.24 10.15
CA TYR A 313 -2.58 6.13 9.72
C TYR A 313 -3.94 5.84 10.35
N SER A 314 -4.11 4.69 10.99
CA SER A 314 -5.40 4.27 11.55
C SER A 314 -5.27 3.58 12.92
N GLY A 315 -4.04 3.37 13.40
CA GLY A 315 -3.79 2.64 14.65
C GLY A 315 -3.82 3.48 15.92
N GLY A 316 -4.01 4.80 15.80
CA GLY A 316 -4.07 5.68 16.97
C GLY A 316 -2.74 5.80 17.72
N LEU A 317 -1.60 5.76 17.00
CA LEU A 317 -0.30 5.86 17.62
C LEU A 317 -0.07 7.25 18.24
N SER A 318 0.74 7.30 19.29
CA SER A 318 1.35 8.53 19.77
C SER A 318 2.84 8.51 19.39
N ILE A 319 3.20 9.28 18.36
CA ILE A 319 4.57 9.35 17.84
C ILE A 319 5.28 10.56 18.47
N TYR A 320 6.28 10.29 19.29
CA TYR A 320 7.09 11.33 19.92
C TYR A 320 8.33 11.58 19.07
N SER A 321 8.35 12.75 18.42
CA SER A 321 9.42 13.13 17.51
C SER A 321 10.55 13.88 18.24
N THR A 322 11.62 14.12 17.50
CA THR A 322 12.74 14.93 17.96
C THR A 322 12.69 16.37 17.46
N GLN A 323 11.60 16.75 16.79
CA GLN A 323 11.42 18.08 16.18
C GLN A 323 11.37 19.16 17.24
N ASN A 324 12.30 20.14 17.15
CA ASN A 324 12.26 21.34 17.95
C ASN A 324 11.52 22.43 17.17
N LEU A 325 10.37 22.86 17.67
CA LEU A 325 9.47 23.79 16.96
C LEU A 325 10.13 25.14 16.66
N ALA A 326 10.91 25.68 17.59
CA ALA A 326 11.58 26.95 17.40
C ALA A 326 12.65 26.88 16.30
N MET A 327 13.43 25.79 16.27
CA MET A 327 14.42 25.57 15.22
C MET A 327 13.74 25.33 13.86
N GLN A 328 12.66 24.55 13.84
CA GLN A 328 11.90 24.29 12.62
C GLN A 328 11.34 25.59 12.04
N GLN A 329 10.72 26.42 12.88
CA GLN A 329 10.16 27.70 12.44
C GLN A 329 11.24 28.62 11.83
N ILE A 330 12.40 28.75 12.48
CA ILE A 330 13.51 29.53 11.94
C ILE A 330 13.97 28.96 10.59
N CYS A 331 14.07 27.63 10.47
CA CYS A 331 14.45 27.02 9.19
C CYS A 331 13.42 27.30 8.11
N ASP A 332 12.12 27.20 8.40
CA ASP A 332 11.04 27.46 7.44
C ASP A 332 11.04 28.94 6.99
N GLU A 333 11.23 29.88 7.92
CA GLU A 333 11.30 31.33 7.63
C GLU A 333 12.53 31.67 6.79
N GLU A 334 13.73 31.23 7.18
CA GLU A 334 14.96 31.56 6.50
C GLU A 334 15.11 30.87 5.14
N MET A 335 14.58 29.66 4.98
CA MET A 335 14.55 28.95 3.70
C MET A 335 13.65 29.63 2.67
N ASN A 336 12.61 30.31 3.11
CA ASN A 336 11.68 31.04 2.24
C ASN A 336 11.99 32.53 2.11
N ASN A 337 13.02 33.01 2.79
CA ASN A 337 13.45 34.41 2.70
C ASN A 337 14.33 34.61 1.48
N ASP A 338 13.78 35.26 0.44
CA ASP A 338 14.47 35.56 -0.81
C ASP A 338 15.80 36.30 -0.64
N ALA A 339 15.94 37.11 0.45
CA ALA A 339 17.17 37.84 0.72
C ALA A 339 18.38 36.92 1.03
N ASN A 340 18.14 35.67 1.41
CA ASN A 340 19.20 34.70 1.68
C ASN A 340 19.77 34.04 0.41
N TYR A 341 19.18 34.32 -0.77
CA TYR A 341 19.58 33.70 -2.02
C TYR A 341 20.19 34.70 -2.96
N PRO A 342 21.38 34.41 -3.53
CA PRO A 342 22.00 35.26 -4.52
C PRO A 342 21.30 35.10 -5.87
N GLY A 343 21.13 36.19 -6.59
CA GLY A 343 20.85 36.18 -8.02
C GLY A 343 19.40 36.34 -8.44
N LEU A 344 19.12 35.93 -9.65
CA LEU A 344 17.84 36.08 -10.33
C LEU A 344 16.75 35.27 -9.61
N LYS A 345 15.57 35.87 -9.47
CA LYS A 345 14.36 35.13 -9.09
C LYS A 345 13.86 34.46 -10.36
N GLU A 346 13.90 33.14 -10.32
CA GLU A 346 13.35 32.30 -11.36
C GLU A 346 12.43 31.25 -10.66
N TYR A 347 11.45 30.80 -11.39
CA TYR A 347 10.51 29.79 -10.91
C TYR A 347 10.58 28.56 -11.82
N GLY A 348 10.93 27.42 -11.25
CA GLY A 348 10.94 26.14 -11.94
C GLY A 348 9.53 25.53 -11.94
N LEU A 349 9.12 25.04 -13.09
CA LEU A 349 7.84 24.37 -13.27
C LEU A 349 8.03 22.85 -13.31
N ASP A 350 7.32 22.15 -12.42
CA ASP A 350 7.06 20.72 -12.51
C ASP A 350 5.56 20.51 -12.65
N TYR A 351 5.16 19.71 -13.64
CA TYR A 351 3.77 19.58 -14.07
C TYR A 351 3.44 18.16 -14.46
N ALA A 352 2.29 17.69 -14.01
CA ALA A 352 1.70 16.46 -14.48
C ALA A 352 0.21 16.66 -14.70
N LEU A 353 -0.33 16.09 -15.78
CA LEU A 353 -1.73 16.20 -16.17
C LEU A 353 -2.25 14.87 -16.68
N THR A 354 -3.39 14.46 -16.18
CA THR A 354 -4.24 13.41 -16.77
C THR A 354 -5.46 14.10 -17.40
N VAL A 355 -5.67 13.86 -18.68
CA VAL A 355 -6.84 14.32 -19.43
C VAL A 355 -7.75 13.14 -19.67
N THR A 356 -9.01 13.24 -19.26
CA THR A 356 -10.03 12.27 -19.66
C THR A 356 -10.90 12.92 -20.75
N ARG A 357 -10.88 12.35 -21.94
CA ARG A 357 -11.63 12.80 -23.11
C ARG A 357 -13.11 12.48 -22.98
N ALA A 358 -13.96 13.15 -23.76
CA ALA A 358 -15.40 12.92 -23.75
C ALA A 358 -15.82 11.46 -24.11
N ASP A 359 -14.95 10.72 -24.83
CA ASP A 359 -15.16 9.32 -25.19
C ASP A 359 -14.60 8.32 -24.14
N GLY A 360 -14.06 8.83 -23.02
CA GLY A 360 -13.46 8.04 -21.95
C GLY A 360 -11.98 7.71 -22.17
N THR A 361 -11.37 8.17 -23.27
CA THR A 361 -9.92 8.02 -23.49
C THR A 361 -9.13 8.83 -22.45
N VAL A 362 -8.10 8.24 -21.87
CA VAL A 362 -7.22 8.89 -20.89
C VAL A 362 -5.85 9.15 -21.51
N GLU A 363 -5.37 10.37 -21.37
CA GLU A 363 -4.06 10.80 -21.85
C GLU A 363 -3.27 11.44 -20.71
N ASN A 364 -1.98 11.08 -20.60
CA ASN A 364 -1.10 11.57 -19.53
C ASN A 364 -0.01 12.46 -20.12
N TYR A 365 0.20 13.61 -19.48
CA TYR A 365 1.19 14.61 -19.88
C TYR A 365 2.07 15.00 -18.69
N SER A 366 3.27 15.50 -18.99
CA SER A 366 4.26 15.91 -18.01
C SER A 366 4.94 17.20 -18.41
N SER A 367 5.76 17.74 -17.51
CA SER A 367 6.65 18.88 -17.79
C SER A 367 7.44 18.72 -19.08
N GLY A 368 7.78 17.48 -19.48
CA GLY A 368 8.48 17.18 -20.73
C GLY A 368 7.72 17.63 -21.97
N HIS A 369 6.39 17.52 -21.97
CA HIS A 369 5.55 17.94 -23.09
C HIS A 369 5.52 19.48 -23.21
N ILE A 370 5.42 20.18 -22.08
CA ILE A 370 5.51 21.65 -22.06
C ILE A 370 6.91 22.10 -22.54
N LYS A 371 7.96 21.44 -22.07
CA LYS A 371 9.34 21.74 -22.52
C LYS A 371 9.49 21.57 -24.03
N GLN A 372 8.96 20.50 -24.59
CA GLN A 372 8.98 20.26 -26.03
C GLN A 372 8.18 21.31 -26.79
N TYR A 373 7.02 21.72 -26.27
CA TYR A 373 6.23 22.80 -26.85
C TYR A 373 6.99 24.11 -26.87
N VAL A 374 7.60 24.53 -25.75
CA VAL A 374 8.39 25.75 -25.62
C VAL A 374 9.58 25.75 -26.62
N GLN A 375 10.29 24.62 -26.69
CA GLN A 375 11.39 24.44 -27.64
C GLN A 375 10.94 24.56 -29.09
N ASN A 376 9.82 23.96 -29.45
CA ASN A 376 9.31 23.95 -30.82
C ASN A 376 8.72 25.31 -31.22
N THR A 377 8.09 26.01 -30.26
CA THR A 377 7.36 27.27 -30.54
C THR A 377 8.29 28.50 -30.43
N TYR A 378 9.16 28.50 -29.40
CA TYR A 378 10.00 29.69 -29.09
C TYR A 378 11.48 29.46 -29.32
N GLY A 379 11.91 28.22 -29.60
CA GLY A 379 13.32 27.89 -29.80
C GLY A 379 14.15 27.94 -28.51
N ASP A 380 13.50 27.95 -27.33
CA ASP A 380 14.15 28.02 -26.03
C ASP A 380 14.46 26.62 -25.50
N ASP A 381 15.71 26.33 -25.17
CA ASP A 381 16.19 25.09 -24.60
C ASP A 381 16.62 25.20 -23.11
N GLN A 382 16.49 26.39 -22.51
CA GLN A 382 16.96 26.69 -21.15
C GLN A 382 16.16 25.96 -20.05
N GLY A 383 15.10 25.25 -20.40
CA GLY A 383 14.29 24.52 -19.48
C GLY A 383 13.00 25.27 -19.11
N LEU A 384 12.30 24.77 -18.08
CA LEU A 384 11.04 25.36 -17.62
C LEU A 384 11.32 26.30 -16.44
N LEU A 385 12.03 27.42 -16.74
CA LEU A 385 12.33 28.50 -15.81
C LEU A 385 11.63 29.78 -16.25
N TYR A 386 10.91 30.39 -15.32
CA TYR A 386 10.08 31.58 -15.57
C TYR A 386 10.42 32.70 -14.61
N SER A 387 10.18 33.94 -15.01
CA SER A 387 10.48 35.11 -14.18
C SER A 387 9.46 35.31 -13.04
N SER A 388 8.31 34.69 -13.15
CA SER A 388 7.26 34.70 -12.10
C SER A 388 6.39 33.44 -12.14
N GLU A 389 5.66 33.22 -11.06
CA GLU A 389 4.66 32.13 -10.97
C GLU A 389 3.52 32.33 -11.97
N GLU A 390 3.12 33.61 -12.20
CA GLU A 390 2.07 33.95 -13.15
C GLU A 390 2.49 33.61 -14.58
N GLU A 391 3.73 33.83 -14.93
CA GLU A 391 4.26 33.46 -16.25
C GLU A 391 4.30 31.95 -16.46
N ALA A 392 4.73 31.20 -15.43
CA ALA A 392 4.70 29.75 -15.47
C ALA A 392 3.27 29.20 -15.63
N ARG A 393 2.29 29.75 -14.91
CA ARG A 393 0.88 29.39 -15.05
C ARG A 393 0.30 29.75 -16.42
N ALA A 394 0.65 30.92 -16.95
CA ALA A 394 0.24 31.32 -18.29
C ALA A 394 0.75 30.36 -19.37
N MET A 395 1.99 29.86 -19.22
CA MET A 395 2.55 28.85 -20.14
C MET A 395 1.80 27.50 -20.05
N ILE A 396 1.39 27.07 -18.85
CA ILE A 396 0.56 25.88 -18.72
C ILE A 396 -0.74 26.05 -19.51
N GLU A 397 -1.45 27.16 -19.31
CA GLU A 397 -2.73 27.41 -19.98
C GLU A 397 -2.57 27.55 -21.49
N GLU A 398 -1.49 28.21 -21.94
CA GLU A 398 -1.16 28.31 -23.38
C GLU A 398 -0.96 26.90 -23.98
N TRP A 399 -0.10 26.07 -23.36
CA TRP A 399 0.15 24.73 -23.81
C TRP A 399 -1.13 23.87 -23.76
N LYS A 400 -1.91 23.90 -22.66
CA LYS A 400 -3.18 23.18 -22.51
C LYS A 400 -4.15 23.51 -23.63
N SER A 401 -4.19 24.76 -24.09
CA SER A 401 -5.05 25.19 -25.20
C SER A 401 -4.76 24.46 -26.50
N THR A 402 -3.53 23.94 -26.67
CA THR A 402 -3.13 23.21 -27.88
C THR A 402 -3.62 21.76 -27.92
N ILE A 403 -3.94 21.20 -26.76
CA ILE A 403 -4.41 19.80 -26.62
C ILE A 403 -5.89 19.70 -26.25
N ALA A 404 -6.52 20.81 -25.84
CA ALA A 404 -7.87 20.86 -25.34
C ALA A 404 -8.90 20.44 -26.40
N GLN A 405 -9.88 19.62 -26.01
CA GLN A 405 -11.03 19.22 -26.82
C GLN A 405 -12.33 19.49 -26.04
N GLU A 406 -13.45 19.57 -26.75
CA GLU A 406 -14.74 19.81 -26.13
C GLU A 406 -15.16 18.57 -25.29
N GLY A 407 -15.50 18.81 -24.02
CA GLY A 407 -15.92 17.75 -23.08
C GLY A 407 -14.78 17.12 -22.30
N ASP A 408 -13.54 17.60 -22.43
CA ASP A 408 -12.40 17.13 -21.63
C ASP A 408 -12.56 17.44 -20.16
N THR A 409 -12.10 16.53 -19.31
CA THR A 409 -11.87 16.78 -17.89
C THR A 409 -10.38 16.69 -17.59
N TYR A 410 -9.92 17.56 -16.71
CA TYR A 410 -8.49 17.72 -16.37
C TYR A 410 -8.25 17.40 -14.93
N ASN A 411 -7.22 16.56 -14.70
CA ASN A 411 -6.71 16.25 -13.39
C ASN A 411 -5.21 16.58 -13.37
N GLU A 412 -4.81 17.67 -12.67
CA GLU A 412 -3.46 18.20 -12.78
C GLU A 412 -2.78 18.43 -11.43
N VAL A 413 -1.45 18.27 -11.42
CA VAL A 413 -0.56 18.70 -10.33
C VAL A 413 0.40 19.73 -10.87
N VAL A 414 0.38 20.92 -10.25
CA VAL A 414 1.22 22.05 -10.61
C VAL A 414 2.15 22.38 -9.45
N ASN A 415 3.45 22.19 -9.62
CA ASN A 415 4.48 22.58 -8.67
C ASN A 415 5.35 23.69 -9.29
N ILE A 416 5.15 24.91 -8.83
CA ILE A 416 5.97 26.05 -9.22
C ILE A 416 6.85 26.43 -8.03
N THR A 417 8.16 26.26 -8.18
CA THR A 417 9.09 26.41 -7.07
C THR A 417 10.14 27.46 -7.36
N PRO A 418 10.40 28.40 -6.41
CA PRO A 418 11.43 29.41 -6.58
C PRO A 418 12.84 28.77 -6.69
N GLN A 419 13.68 29.32 -7.55
CA GLN A 419 15.05 28.89 -7.78
C GLN A 419 16.04 29.94 -7.26
N PRO A 420 17.25 29.53 -6.82
CA PRO A 420 17.71 28.15 -6.66
C PRO A 420 17.01 27.42 -5.50
N GLN A 421 16.95 26.11 -5.59
CA GLN A 421 16.46 25.26 -4.50
C GLN A 421 17.57 24.99 -3.47
N ALA A 422 17.17 24.80 -2.21
CA ALA A 422 18.05 24.45 -1.09
C ALA A 422 17.34 23.49 -0.13
N SER A 423 18.09 22.88 0.75
CA SER A 423 17.57 22.09 1.87
C SER A 423 18.41 22.33 3.12
N VAL A 424 17.81 22.13 4.29
CA VAL A 424 18.52 22.26 5.57
C VAL A 424 18.08 21.13 6.50
N THR A 425 19.06 20.61 7.23
CA THR A 425 18.85 19.66 8.33
C THR A 425 19.65 20.12 9.53
N ILE A 426 19.00 20.28 10.69
CA ILE A 426 19.67 20.55 11.96
C ILE A 426 19.69 19.26 12.77
N MET A 427 20.91 18.83 13.13
CA MET A 427 21.14 17.64 13.92
C MET A 427 21.86 17.99 15.23
N ASP A 428 21.40 17.41 16.33
CA ASP A 428 22.14 17.43 17.59
C ASP A 428 23.30 16.42 17.50
N GLN A 429 24.52 16.93 17.46
CA GLN A 429 25.73 16.12 17.31
C GLN A 429 26.01 15.18 18.51
N ALA A 430 25.41 15.46 19.67
CA ALA A 430 25.64 14.65 20.86
C ALA A 430 24.88 13.33 20.84
N ASN A 431 23.73 13.29 20.18
CA ASN A 431 22.83 12.13 20.19
C ASN A 431 22.31 11.73 18.80
N GLY A 432 22.64 12.49 17.74
CA GLY A 432 22.21 12.23 16.37
C GLY A 432 20.75 12.58 16.05
N GLN A 433 20.05 13.23 16.97
CA GLN A 433 18.64 13.60 16.76
C GLN A 433 18.49 14.72 15.73
N ILE A 434 17.63 14.52 14.74
CA ILE A 434 17.21 15.58 13.81
C ILE A 434 16.25 16.52 14.54
N LYS A 435 16.60 17.79 14.66
CA LYS A 435 15.82 18.83 15.35
C LYS A 435 14.97 19.67 14.43
N ALA A 436 15.36 19.84 13.18
CA ALA A 436 14.61 20.52 12.13
C ALA A 436 15.00 19.99 10.75
N MET A 437 14.07 20.00 9.82
CA MET A 437 14.31 19.58 8.45
C MET A 437 13.41 20.38 7.48
N VAL A 438 14.01 20.97 6.45
CA VAL A 438 13.31 21.57 5.31
C VAL A 438 13.92 21.03 4.02
N GLY A 439 13.14 20.33 3.24
CA GLY A 439 13.59 19.60 2.05
C GLY A 439 13.55 20.39 0.76
N GLY A 440 13.05 21.62 0.78
CA GLY A 440 12.93 22.47 -0.39
C GLY A 440 12.48 23.89 -0.05
N ARG A 441 12.68 24.79 -0.98
CA ARG A 441 12.24 26.19 -0.91
C ARG A 441 10.89 26.35 -1.61
N GLY A 442 10.03 27.22 -1.10
CA GLY A 442 8.68 27.45 -1.59
C GLY A 442 7.60 26.69 -0.79
N ALA A 443 6.35 26.91 -1.17
CA ALA A 443 5.22 26.24 -0.54
C ALA A 443 5.28 24.73 -0.79
N LYS A 444 5.10 23.93 0.26
CA LYS A 444 4.95 22.49 0.16
C LYS A 444 3.45 22.17 0.07
N ASN A 445 2.99 21.85 -1.14
CA ASN A 445 1.58 21.69 -1.46
C ASN A 445 1.13 20.21 -1.45
N THR A 446 2.07 19.27 -1.39
CA THR A 446 1.79 17.82 -1.41
C THR A 446 2.66 17.09 -0.39
N SER A 447 2.08 16.11 0.29
CA SER A 447 2.82 15.18 1.13
C SER A 447 3.71 14.27 0.27
N LEU A 448 4.77 13.71 0.87
CA LEU A 448 5.75 12.83 0.20
C LEU A 448 6.40 13.44 -1.06
N SER A 449 6.40 14.77 -1.17
CA SER A 449 7.12 15.46 -2.22
C SER A 449 8.64 15.36 -2.04
N LEU A 450 9.40 15.62 -3.10
CA LEU A 450 10.86 15.50 -3.10
C LEU A 450 11.52 16.24 -1.92
N ASN A 451 12.05 15.47 -0.98
CA ASN A 451 12.79 15.98 0.17
C ASN A 451 14.30 15.95 -0.12
N ARG A 452 14.86 17.10 -0.53
CA ARG A 452 16.28 17.23 -0.88
C ARG A 452 17.22 17.13 0.32
N ALA A 453 16.68 17.09 1.55
CA ALA A 453 17.48 16.95 2.76
C ALA A 453 18.03 15.54 2.93
N TYR A 454 17.30 14.50 2.45
CA TYR A 454 17.74 13.11 2.58
C TYR A 454 17.39 12.21 1.39
N THR A 455 16.38 12.57 0.58
CA THR A 455 16.03 11.86 -0.65
C THR A 455 16.30 12.73 -1.87
N GLY A 456 16.74 12.18 -2.96
CA GLY A 456 16.93 12.88 -4.22
C GLY A 456 18.30 12.71 -4.85
N SER A 457 18.65 13.61 -5.76
CA SER A 457 19.91 13.55 -6.50
C SER A 457 21.09 13.77 -5.57
N THR A 458 22.03 12.85 -5.54
CA THR A 458 23.31 13.03 -4.86
C THR A 458 24.08 14.20 -5.47
N ARG A 459 24.64 15.05 -4.61
CA ARG A 459 25.50 16.16 -5.00
C ARG A 459 26.92 15.91 -4.51
N GLN A 460 27.91 16.40 -5.23
CA GLN A 460 29.29 16.35 -4.78
C GLN A 460 29.43 17.21 -3.52
N PRO A 461 29.93 16.64 -2.40
CA PRO A 461 30.06 17.38 -1.14
C PRO A 461 31.10 18.49 -1.20
N GLY A 462 32.00 18.46 -2.19
CA GLY A 462 33.06 19.44 -2.32
C GLY A 462 33.93 19.55 -1.08
N SER A 463 34.26 20.77 -0.68
CA SER A 463 35.14 21.04 0.46
C SER A 463 34.52 20.67 1.81
N THR A 464 33.23 20.46 1.92
CA THR A 464 32.60 20.00 3.16
C THR A 464 33.07 18.61 3.57
N PHE A 465 33.50 17.78 2.62
CA PHE A 465 34.07 16.45 2.87
C PHE A 465 35.40 16.49 3.65
N LYS A 466 36.10 17.63 3.66
CA LYS A 466 37.38 17.80 4.37
C LYS A 466 37.27 17.59 5.89
N ILE A 467 36.07 17.71 6.46
CA ILE A 467 35.82 17.44 7.87
C ILE A 467 35.95 15.95 8.20
N LEU A 468 35.71 15.08 7.21
CA LEU A 468 35.74 13.63 7.35
C LEU A 468 37.08 13.00 6.93
N ALA A 469 37.97 13.80 6.33
CA ALA A 469 39.30 13.41 5.90
C ALA A 469 40.40 13.90 6.87
#